data_795ecc5e34f52e264e28f5d1f4965d7a
#
_entry.id   795ecc5e34f52e264e28f5d1f4965d7a
#
_cell.length_a   1.000
_cell.length_b   1.000
_cell.length_c   1.000
_cell.angle_alpha   90.00
_cell.angle_beta   90.00
_cell.angle_gamma   90.00
#
_symmetry.space_group_name_H-M   'P 1'
#
loop_
_entity.id
_entity.type
_entity.pdbx_description
1 polymer ?
#
loop_
_entity_poly.entity_id
_entity_poly.type
_entity_poly.pdbx_seq_one_letter_code
_entity_poly.pdbx_strand_id
1 'polypeptide(L)'
;MDNELSEQNNFIMYTTDDGQIDIEVRLEDENVWFTQNSMAELFDTTKQNISLHIKNIFEEKELEENSVVKEWLTTAKDGKKYKTKFYNLDLIISVGYRVRSVRGTQFRIWANKLIKEYLIKGYNLNVKRFKNNGGGTYFEEVLEKIRDIRSSEKVFWRKILDIYATSVDYDAKNEQTREFFKTVQNKMHYAVHGNTEAEVIFNRVDSEKENIGLTNFKGNMPTRAETEIAKNYLSEKELDLLNRIVSAYLDVAEINALNMHAMTMKEWVKELDGFLTMTHKDILKGAGVISHEKALAKAHEEYYKYMKNHLTQAEKDYLEIMGEDIKMLK
;
A
#
# COMPACT_ATOMS: atom_id res chain seq x y z
N MET A 1 -9.08 36.48 16.58
CA MET A 1 -8.64 36.92 15.23
C MET A 1 -8.64 35.65 14.41
N ASP A 2 -9.80 35.42 13.81
CA ASP A 2 -10.13 34.18 13.11
C ASP A 2 -9.49 34.22 11.74
N ASN A 3 -8.65 33.24 11.49
CA ASN A 3 -7.94 33.09 10.22
C ASN A 3 -8.89 32.42 9.23
N GLU A 4 -9.69 33.22 8.52
CA GLU A 4 -10.44 32.76 7.35
C GLU A 4 -9.45 32.47 6.22
N LEU A 5 -8.95 31.25 6.17
CA LEU A 5 -8.36 30.70 4.96
C LEU A 5 -9.49 30.00 4.18
N SER A 6 -10.26 30.78 3.45
CA SER A 6 -11.11 30.30 2.38
C SER A 6 -10.24 29.96 1.18
N GLU A 7 -9.61 28.80 1.18
CA GLU A 7 -9.11 28.23 -0.06
C GLU A 7 -10.30 27.73 -0.88
N GLN A 8 -10.74 28.54 -1.84
CA GLN A 8 -11.61 28.10 -2.92
C GLN A 8 -10.80 27.12 -3.78
N ASN A 9 -10.87 25.85 -3.44
CA ASN A 9 -10.29 24.80 -4.27
C ASN A 9 -11.31 24.45 -5.37
N ASN A 10 -11.10 24.98 -6.57
CA ASN A 10 -11.81 24.52 -7.77
C ASN A 10 -11.39 23.07 -8.05
N PHE A 11 -12.33 22.16 -7.99
CA PHE A 11 -12.08 20.74 -8.27
C PHE A 11 -12.62 20.39 -9.66
N ILE A 12 -11.75 19.85 -10.52
CA ILE A 12 -12.15 19.38 -11.84
C ILE A 12 -12.47 17.90 -11.73
N MET A 13 -13.74 17.57 -11.79
CA MET A 13 -14.18 16.17 -11.72
C MET A 13 -13.87 15.39 -13.00
N TYR A 14 -14.12 15.96 -14.16
CA TYR A 14 -13.77 15.40 -15.47
C TYR A 14 -13.73 16.48 -16.53
N THR A 15 -13.04 16.20 -17.63
CA THR A 15 -12.98 17.11 -18.79
C THR A 15 -13.94 16.59 -19.83
N THR A 16 -14.84 17.46 -20.30
CA THR A 16 -15.73 17.18 -21.44
C THR A 16 -15.01 17.44 -22.75
N ASP A 17 -15.55 16.93 -23.88
CA ASP A 17 -14.98 17.16 -25.22
C ASP A 17 -14.93 18.65 -25.60
N ASP A 18 -15.73 19.48 -24.95
CA ASP A 18 -15.86 20.93 -25.14
C ASP A 18 -15.08 21.76 -24.10
N GLY A 19 -14.38 21.14 -23.16
CA GLY A 19 -13.53 21.83 -22.19
C GLY A 19 -13.65 21.36 -20.75
N GLN A 20 -13.02 22.10 -19.84
CA GLN A 20 -13.09 21.87 -18.40
C GLN A 20 -14.39 22.44 -17.83
N ILE A 21 -15.04 21.65 -16.99
CA ILE A 21 -16.16 22.13 -16.19
C ILE A 21 -15.58 22.53 -14.84
N ASP A 22 -15.50 23.83 -14.57
CA ASP A 22 -15.15 24.35 -13.26
C ASP A 22 -16.43 24.46 -12.43
N ILE A 23 -16.55 23.63 -11.40
CA ILE A 23 -17.67 23.66 -10.46
C ILE A 23 -17.13 23.98 -9.08
N GLU A 24 -17.75 24.99 -8.44
CA GLU A 24 -17.45 25.32 -7.05
C GLU A 24 -17.82 24.13 -6.15
N VAL A 25 -16.82 23.55 -5.49
CA VAL A 25 -16.98 22.37 -4.64
C VAL A 25 -16.45 22.66 -3.25
N ARG A 26 -17.07 22.06 -2.25
CA ARG A 26 -16.57 22.08 -0.89
C ARG A 26 -15.74 20.82 -0.64
N LEU A 27 -14.48 20.98 -0.25
CA LEU A 27 -13.63 19.91 0.23
C LEU A 27 -13.67 19.88 1.75
N GLU A 28 -14.02 18.76 2.34
CA GLU A 28 -14.01 18.52 3.79
C GLU A 28 -13.80 17.02 4.06
N ASP A 29 -12.91 16.71 4.98
CA ASP A 29 -12.58 15.33 5.35
C ASP A 29 -12.18 14.44 4.14
N GLU A 30 -11.35 14.95 3.24
CA GLU A 30 -10.93 14.29 1.99
C GLU A 30 -12.09 13.93 1.04
N ASN A 31 -13.27 14.49 1.25
CA ASN A 31 -14.46 14.27 0.44
C ASN A 31 -14.93 15.56 -0.26
N VAL A 32 -15.65 15.36 -1.35
CA VAL A 32 -16.22 16.42 -2.19
C VAL A 32 -17.71 16.52 -1.92
N TRP A 33 -18.21 17.72 -1.66
CA TRP A 33 -19.60 17.95 -1.29
C TRP A 33 -20.28 18.93 -2.25
N PHE A 34 -21.36 18.47 -2.87
CA PHE A 34 -22.16 19.23 -3.83
C PHE A 34 -23.58 19.50 -3.32
N THR A 35 -24.16 20.60 -3.75
CA THR A 35 -25.62 20.82 -3.64
C THR A 35 -26.35 20.13 -4.78
N GLN A 36 -27.67 20.00 -4.68
CA GLN A 36 -28.49 19.53 -5.82
C GLN A 36 -28.37 20.46 -7.04
N ASN A 37 -28.19 21.77 -6.82
CA ASN A 37 -28.01 22.74 -7.91
C ASN A 37 -26.69 22.51 -8.62
N SER A 38 -25.60 22.34 -7.87
CA SER A 38 -24.27 22.06 -8.44
C SER A 38 -24.26 20.73 -9.20
N MET A 39 -24.96 19.70 -8.71
CA MET A 39 -25.12 18.43 -9.46
C MET A 39 -25.96 18.61 -10.74
N ALA A 40 -27.01 19.43 -10.70
CA ALA A 40 -27.83 19.72 -11.88
C ALA A 40 -26.99 20.43 -12.96
N GLU A 41 -26.13 21.37 -12.57
CA GLU A 41 -25.17 22.03 -13.45
C GLU A 41 -24.11 21.06 -13.98
N LEU A 42 -23.51 20.25 -13.13
CA LEU A 42 -22.52 19.22 -13.49
C LEU A 42 -23.06 18.29 -14.59
N PHE A 43 -24.26 17.78 -14.41
CA PHE A 43 -24.83 16.77 -15.29
C PHE A 43 -25.72 17.36 -16.40
N ASP A 44 -25.82 18.68 -16.51
CA ASP A 44 -26.66 19.40 -17.47
C ASP A 44 -28.11 18.85 -17.45
N THR A 45 -28.74 18.98 -16.29
CA THR A 45 -30.11 18.51 -16.03
C THR A 45 -30.83 19.44 -15.05
N THR A 46 -32.07 19.13 -14.70
CA THR A 46 -32.86 19.93 -13.76
C THR A 46 -32.64 19.46 -12.32
N LYS A 47 -32.79 20.37 -11.35
CA LYS A 47 -32.78 20.04 -9.92
C LYS A 47 -33.84 19.00 -9.57
N GLN A 48 -35.01 19.04 -10.22
CA GLN A 48 -36.08 18.06 -9.99
C GLN A 48 -35.65 16.65 -10.39
N ASN A 49 -34.93 16.52 -11.50
CA ASN A 49 -34.40 15.22 -11.94
C ASN A 49 -33.34 14.71 -10.97
N ILE A 50 -32.42 15.56 -10.51
CA ILE A 50 -31.46 15.22 -9.46
C ILE A 50 -32.17 14.74 -8.19
N SER A 51 -33.18 15.50 -7.73
CA SER A 51 -33.96 15.14 -6.53
C SER A 51 -34.65 13.78 -6.65
N LEU A 52 -35.17 13.45 -7.85
CA LEU A 52 -35.78 12.17 -8.12
C LEU A 52 -34.77 11.01 -8.04
N HIS A 53 -33.58 11.21 -8.64
CA HIS A 53 -32.51 10.20 -8.54
C HIS A 53 -32.06 9.97 -7.10
N ILE A 54 -31.87 11.05 -6.32
CA ILE A 54 -31.48 10.96 -4.90
C ILE A 54 -32.53 10.17 -4.13
N LYS A 55 -33.82 10.48 -4.32
CA LYS A 55 -34.91 9.76 -3.69
C LYS A 55 -34.86 8.26 -4.00
N ASN A 56 -34.72 7.89 -5.28
CA ASN A 56 -34.66 6.49 -5.70
C ASN A 56 -33.44 5.76 -5.11
N ILE A 57 -32.26 6.42 -5.02
CA ILE A 57 -31.05 5.84 -4.40
C ILE A 57 -31.31 5.44 -2.94
N PHE A 58 -32.00 6.31 -2.18
CA PHE A 58 -32.33 6.01 -0.78
C PHE A 58 -33.44 4.98 -0.66
N GLU A 59 -34.47 5.02 -1.49
CA GLU A 59 -35.56 4.02 -1.52
C GLU A 59 -35.05 2.61 -1.88
N GLU A 60 -34.10 2.53 -2.81
CA GLU A 60 -33.42 1.28 -3.22
C GLU A 60 -32.37 0.82 -2.22
N LYS A 61 -32.07 1.62 -1.18
CA LYS A 61 -31.02 1.35 -0.16
C LYS A 61 -29.60 1.17 -0.76
N GLU A 62 -29.34 1.82 -1.88
CA GLU A 62 -27.98 1.84 -2.46
C GLU A 62 -27.02 2.61 -1.54
N LEU A 63 -27.47 3.72 -0.96
CA LEU A 63 -26.74 4.52 0.01
C LEU A 63 -27.63 4.90 1.20
N GLU A 64 -27.01 5.05 2.36
CA GLU A 64 -27.66 5.52 3.59
C GLU A 64 -27.62 7.05 3.66
N GLU A 65 -28.78 7.73 3.86
CA GLU A 65 -28.82 9.20 3.86
C GLU A 65 -27.85 9.80 4.89
N ASN A 66 -27.76 9.23 6.08
CA ASN A 66 -26.90 9.74 7.16
C ASN A 66 -25.39 9.70 6.81
N SER A 67 -24.96 8.83 5.91
CA SER A 67 -23.55 8.69 5.52
C SER A 67 -23.14 9.62 4.39
N VAL A 68 -24.11 10.10 3.58
CA VAL A 68 -23.84 10.83 2.33
C VAL A 68 -24.42 12.24 2.31
N VAL A 69 -25.13 12.68 3.35
CA VAL A 69 -25.77 14.01 3.42
C VAL A 69 -25.30 14.74 4.67
N LYS A 70 -24.86 16.00 4.47
CA LYS A 70 -24.58 16.96 5.55
C LYS A 70 -25.38 18.25 5.30
N GLU A 71 -25.75 18.95 6.37
CA GLU A 71 -26.41 20.26 6.28
C GLU A 71 -25.48 21.37 6.74
N TRP A 72 -25.32 22.39 5.91
CA TRP A 72 -24.59 23.60 6.28
C TRP A 72 -25.42 24.85 6.08
N LEU A 73 -25.07 25.88 6.85
CA LEU A 73 -25.63 27.21 6.64
C LEU A 73 -24.93 27.88 5.47
N THR A 74 -25.68 28.20 4.43
CA THR A 74 -25.19 28.94 3.25
C THR A 74 -25.85 30.31 3.22
N THR A 75 -25.06 31.33 2.83
CA THR A 75 -25.58 32.71 2.65
C THR A 75 -26.05 32.85 1.19
N ALA A 76 -27.33 33.11 1.02
CA ALA A 76 -27.89 33.35 -0.31
C ALA A 76 -27.61 34.78 -0.81
N LYS A 77 -27.90 35.04 -2.09
CA LYS A 77 -27.70 36.38 -2.73
C LYS A 77 -28.50 37.50 -2.05
N ASP A 78 -29.53 37.15 -1.30
CA ASP A 78 -30.35 38.08 -0.51
C ASP A 78 -29.76 38.40 0.88
N GLY A 79 -28.57 37.86 1.20
CA GLY A 79 -27.86 38.04 2.47
C GLY A 79 -28.39 37.16 3.61
N LYS A 80 -29.44 36.36 3.38
CA LYS A 80 -30.00 35.46 4.42
C LYS A 80 -29.29 34.13 4.44
N LYS A 81 -29.23 33.53 5.63
CA LYS A 81 -28.65 32.22 5.85
C LYS A 81 -29.74 31.13 5.76
N TYR A 82 -29.48 30.12 4.93
CA TYR A 82 -30.36 28.96 4.75
C TYR A 82 -29.62 27.68 5.07
N LYS A 83 -30.31 26.71 5.68
CA LYS A 83 -29.81 25.34 5.79
C LYS A 83 -29.87 24.69 4.42
N THR A 84 -28.72 24.33 3.90
CA THR A 84 -28.57 23.70 2.57
C THR A 84 -28.02 22.30 2.73
N LYS A 85 -28.66 21.32 2.12
CA LYS A 85 -28.15 19.94 2.04
C LYS A 85 -27.05 19.84 1.01
N PHE A 86 -25.95 19.24 1.41
CA PHE A 86 -24.83 18.86 0.59
C PHE A 86 -24.70 17.35 0.56
N TYR A 87 -24.22 16.83 -0.53
CA TYR A 87 -24.14 15.42 -0.85
C TYR A 87 -22.69 15.08 -1.21
N ASN A 88 -22.19 13.98 -0.66
CA ASN A 88 -20.81 13.58 -0.85
C ASN A 88 -20.55 12.95 -2.23
N LEU A 89 -19.28 12.60 -2.50
CA LEU A 89 -18.85 12.03 -3.77
C LEU A 89 -19.56 10.72 -4.10
N ASP A 90 -19.87 9.87 -3.12
CA ASP A 90 -20.56 8.60 -3.37
C ASP A 90 -21.93 8.83 -4.00
N LEU A 91 -22.71 9.78 -3.44
CA LEU A 91 -24.00 10.12 -4.01
C LEU A 91 -23.88 10.77 -5.40
N ILE A 92 -22.88 11.64 -5.61
CA ILE A 92 -22.63 12.27 -6.90
C ILE A 92 -22.34 11.21 -7.98
N ILE A 93 -21.55 10.20 -7.65
CA ILE A 93 -21.24 9.07 -8.54
C ILE A 93 -22.52 8.29 -8.87
N SER A 94 -23.30 7.91 -7.86
CA SER A 94 -24.56 7.15 -8.03
C SER A 94 -25.56 7.90 -8.89
N VAL A 95 -25.70 9.21 -8.70
CA VAL A 95 -26.54 10.08 -9.57
C VAL A 95 -26.00 10.11 -10.99
N GLY A 96 -24.68 10.24 -11.18
CA GLY A 96 -24.03 10.29 -12.50
C GLY A 96 -24.26 9.04 -13.34
N TYR A 97 -24.35 7.87 -12.71
CA TYR A 97 -24.70 6.63 -13.40
C TYR A 97 -26.19 6.56 -13.83
N ARG A 98 -27.07 7.31 -13.19
CA ARG A 98 -28.53 7.27 -13.43
C ARG A 98 -29.04 8.37 -14.35
N VAL A 99 -28.36 9.53 -14.36
CA VAL A 99 -28.80 10.70 -15.15
C VAL A 99 -28.74 10.44 -16.64
N ARG A 100 -29.86 10.75 -17.34
CA ARG A 100 -29.98 10.64 -18.80
C ARG A 100 -29.73 12.01 -19.45
N SER A 101 -28.46 12.40 -19.56
CA SER A 101 -28.02 13.59 -20.26
C SER A 101 -26.75 13.31 -21.05
N VAL A 102 -26.36 14.22 -21.95
CA VAL A 102 -25.10 14.13 -22.69
C VAL A 102 -23.93 14.10 -21.70
N ARG A 103 -23.90 15.02 -20.73
CA ARG A 103 -22.85 15.08 -19.67
C ARG A 103 -22.85 13.84 -18.78
N GLY A 104 -24.01 13.31 -18.40
CA GLY A 104 -24.12 12.04 -17.68
C GLY A 104 -23.54 10.87 -18.50
N THR A 105 -23.71 10.87 -19.83
CA THR A 105 -23.09 9.86 -20.70
C THR A 105 -21.56 10.03 -20.74
N GLN A 106 -21.06 11.23 -20.90
CA GLN A 106 -19.60 11.52 -20.86
C GLN A 106 -18.99 11.13 -19.52
N PHE A 107 -19.67 11.43 -18.39
CA PHE A 107 -19.24 11.00 -17.07
C PHE A 107 -19.11 9.46 -16.98
N ARG A 108 -20.10 8.71 -17.45
CA ARG A 108 -20.03 7.24 -17.44
C ARG A 108 -18.91 6.69 -18.30
N ILE A 109 -18.67 7.27 -19.48
CA ILE A 109 -17.55 6.88 -20.35
C ILE A 109 -16.22 7.09 -19.63
N TRP A 110 -16.05 8.26 -19.01
CA TRP A 110 -14.85 8.60 -18.22
C TRP A 110 -14.68 7.66 -17.01
N ALA A 111 -15.71 7.46 -16.19
CA ALA A 111 -15.66 6.59 -15.03
C ALA A 111 -15.35 5.13 -15.41
N ASN A 112 -16.00 4.62 -16.46
CA ASN A 112 -15.72 3.27 -16.96
C ASN A 112 -14.28 3.12 -17.48
N LYS A 113 -13.71 4.17 -18.08
CA LYS A 113 -12.30 4.16 -18.48
C LYS A 113 -11.38 4.04 -17.27
N LEU A 114 -11.62 4.81 -16.21
CA LEU A 114 -10.82 4.74 -14.97
C LEU A 114 -10.92 3.35 -14.31
N ILE A 115 -12.14 2.83 -14.17
CA ILE A 115 -12.39 1.50 -13.60
C ILE A 115 -11.70 0.41 -14.43
N LYS A 116 -11.85 0.47 -15.77
CA LYS A 116 -11.22 -0.49 -16.68
C LYS A 116 -9.68 -0.43 -16.58
N GLU A 117 -9.10 0.75 -16.54
CA GLU A 117 -7.65 0.91 -16.38
C GLU A 117 -7.17 0.32 -15.05
N TYR A 118 -7.88 0.60 -13.95
CA TYR A 118 -7.57 0.04 -12.64
C TYR A 118 -7.67 -1.50 -12.63
N LEU A 119 -8.75 -2.07 -13.18
CA LEU A 119 -8.94 -3.53 -13.22
C LEU A 119 -7.88 -4.25 -14.07
N ILE A 120 -7.44 -3.64 -15.17
CA ILE A 120 -6.47 -4.25 -16.09
C ILE A 120 -5.04 -4.05 -15.60
N LYS A 121 -4.69 -2.83 -15.18
CA LYS A 121 -3.31 -2.45 -14.83
C LYS A 121 -3.01 -2.58 -13.34
N GLY A 122 -4.04 -2.61 -12.46
CA GLY A 122 -3.91 -2.56 -11.01
C GLY A 122 -3.67 -1.15 -10.46
N TYR A 123 -3.62 -0.12 -11.30
CA TYR A 123 -3.44 1.28 -10.87
C TYR A 123 -4.04 2.28 -11.87
N ASN A 124 -4.34 3.48 -11.36
CA ASN A 124 -4.62 4.67 -12.16
C ASN A 124 -3.98 5.88 -11.45
N LEU A 125 -3.14 6.63 -12.15
CA LEU A 125 -2.42 7.77 -11.61
C LEU A 125 -2.68 9.02 -12.44
N ASN A 126 -3.10 10.11 -11.78
CA ASN A 126 -3.17 11.41 -12.40
C ASN A 126 -1.78 12.09 -12.40
N VAL A 127 -0.94 11.72 -13.36
CA VAL A 127 0.44 12.20 -13.49
C VAL A 127 0.51 13.73 -13.59
N LYS A 128 -0.47 14.38 -14.25
CA LYS A 128 -0.51 15.85 -14.36
C LYS A 128 -0.70 16.51 -13.00
N ARG A 129 -1.59 15.97 -12.15
CA ARG A 129 -1.80 16.47 -10.79
C ARG A 129 -0.53 16.40 -9.95
N PHE A 130 0.19 15.29 -10.01
CA PHE A 130 1.45 15.15 -9.27
C PHE A 130 2.54 16.09 -9.75
N LYS A 131 2.68 16.30 -11.06
CA LYS A 131 3.68 17.22 -11.62
C LYS A 131 3.37 18.68 -11.30
N ASN A 132 2.13 19.11 -11.40
CA ASN A 132 1.74 20.51 -11.22
C ASN A 132 1.79 20.98 -9.76
N ASN A 133 1.52 20.10 -8.79
CA ASN A 133 1.44 20.44 -7.37
C ASN A 133 2.74 20.14 -6.60
N GLY A 134 3.88 19.94 -7.29
CA GLY A 134 5.16 19.63 -6.63
C GLY A 134 5.14 18.33 -5.82
N GLY A 135 4.20 17.44 -6.13
CA GLY A 135 4.03 16.15 -5.45
C GLY A 135 2.95 16.17 -4.35
N GLY A 136 3.05 17.04 -3.36
CA GLY A 136 2.12 17.07 -2.24
C GLY A 136 2.15 15.79 -1.37
N THR A 137 1.26 15.70 -0.38
CA THR A 137 1.19 14.57 0.58
C THR A 137 0.95 13.23 -0.12
N TYR A 138 0.07 13.20 -1.11
CA TYR A 138 -0.23 11.97 -1.87
C TYR A 138 0.92 11.47 -2.74
N PHE A 139 1.87 12.33 -3.10
CA PHE A 139 3.05 11.91 -3.85
C PHE A 139 3.97 11.04 -3.00
N GLU A 140 4.19 11.42 -1.74
CA GLU A 140 4.97 10.60 -0.80
C GLU A 140 4.30 9.24 -0.55
N GLU A 141 2.97 9.21 -0.42
CA GLU A 141 2.21 7.97 -0.29
C GLU A 141 2.39 7.04 -1.51
N VAL A 142 2.36 7.58 -2.73
CA VAL A 142 2.60 6.81 -3.95
C VAL A 142 4.03 6.28 -4.00
N LEU A 143 5.02 7.12 -3.63
CA LEU A 143 6.42 6.70 -3.57
C LEU A 143 6.65 5.58 -2.56
N GLU A 144 6.00 5.66 -1.40
CA GLU A 144 6.07 4.63 -0.37
C GLU A 144 5.50 3.29 -0.88
N LYS A 145 4.32 3.31 -1.49
CA LYS A 145 3.71 2.12 -2.11
C LYS A 145 4.59 1.52 -3.21
N ILE A 146 5.21 2.36 -4.05
CA ILE A 146 6.15 1.88 -5.09
C ILE A 146 7.37 1.23 -4.44
N ARG A 147 7.94 1.82 -3.38
CA ARG A 147 9.08 1.24 -2.66
C ARG A 147 8.71 -0.09 -2.03
N ASP A 148 7.54 -0.18 -1.38
CA ASP A 148 7.06 -1.43 -0.80
C ASP A 148 6.87 -2.54 -1.86
N ILE A 149 6.28 -2.23 -3.00
CA ILE A 149 6.16 -3.18 -4.13
C ILE A 149 7.53 -3.65 -4.61
N ARG A 150 8.48 -2.71 -4.84
CA ARG A 150 9.85 -3.03 -5.32
C ARG A 150 10.63 -3.87 -4.32
N SER A 151 10.45 -3.64 -3.03
CA SER A 151 11.11 -4.36 -1.95
C SER A 151 10.38 -5.62 -1.51
N SER A 152 9.19 -5.91 -2.09
CA SER A 152 8.53 -7.19 -1.83
C SER A 152 9.43 -8.33 -2.29
N GLU A 153 9.53 -9.37 -1.47
CA GLU A 153 10.48 -10.48 -1.68
C GLU A 153 10.43 -11.01 -3.11
N LYS A 154 9.24 -11.28 -3.63
CA LYS A 154 9.06 -11.83 -4.98
C LYS A 154 9.52 -10.88 -6.10
N VAL A 155 9.23 -9.57 -5.99
CA VAL A 155 9.61 -8.58 -7.01
C VAL A 155 11.10 -8.28 -6.92
N PHE A 156 11.62 -8.13 -5.69
CA PHE A 156 13.03 -7.92 -5.43
C PHE A 156 13.88 -9.05 -6.02
N TRP A 157 13.56 -10.31 -5.69
CA TRP A 157 14.31 -11.47 -6.20
C TRP A 157 14.24 -11.58 -7.71
N ARG A 158 13.10 -11.31 -8.32
CA ARG A 158 12.98 -11.32 -9.78
C ARG A 158 13.90 -10.28 -10.42
N LYS A 159 13.93 -9.07 -9.90
CA LYS A 159 14.80 -7.99 -10.40
C LYS A 159 16.29 -8.30 -10.17
N ILE A 160 16.62 -8.79 -9.00
CA ILE A 160 17.97 -9.24 -8.71
C ILE A 160 18.40 -10.36 -9.68
N LEU A 161 17.53 -11.35 -9.92
CA LEU A 161 17.79 -12.41 -10.89
C LEU A 161 18.03 -11.85 -12.30
N ASP A 162 17.19 -10.92 -12.76
CA ASP A 162 17.32 -10.30 -14.08
C ASP A 162 18.69 -9.58 -14.22
N ILE A 163 19.13 -8.85 -13.19
CA ILE A 163 20.41 -8.14 -13.17
C ILE A 163 21.57 -9.14 -13.14
N TYR A 164 21.52 -10.12 -12.27
CA TYR A 164 22.61 -11.09 -12.10
C TYR A 164 22.72 -12.12 -13.23
N ALA A 165 21.62 -12.38 -13.93
CA ALA A 165 21.67 -13.16 -15.18
C ALA A 165 22.56 -12.51 -16.26
N THR A 166 22.90 -11.21 -16.09
CA THR A 166 23.89 -10.53 -16.93
C THR A 166 25.33 -10.76 -16.51
N SER A 167 25.59 -11.40 -15.35
CA SER A 167 26.94 -11.69 -14.87
C SER A 167 27.61 -12.73 -15.75
N VAL A 168 28.93 -12.53 -16.01
CA VAL A 168 29.72 -13.42 -16.88
C VAL A 168 29.92 -14.81 -16.32
N ASP A 169 29.75 -14.98 -14.98
CA ASP A 169 29.92 -16.22 -14.24
C ASP A 169 28.56 -16.76 -13.68
N TYR A 170 27.45 -16.26 -14.21
CA TYR A 170 26.13 -16.72 -13.78
C TYR A 170 25.85 -18.15 -14.24
N ASP A 171 25.52 -19.02 -13.28
CA ASP A 171 25.01 -20.36 -13.51
C ASP A 171 23.82 -20.61 -12.54
N ALA A 172 22.62 -20.71 -13.09
CA ALA A 172 21.38 -20.90 -12.31
C ALA A 172 21.37 -22.18 -11.45
N LYS A 173 22.20 -23.18 -11.76
CA LYS A 173 22.30 -24.46 -11.05
C LYS A 173 23.42 -24.48 -10.01
N ASN A 174 24.28 -23.46 -10.00
CA ASN A 174 25.44 -23.42 -9.12
C ASN A 174 25.03 -23.02 -7.69
N GLU A 175 25.58 -23.70 -6.70
CA GLU A 175 25.44 -23.39 -5.29
C GLU A 175 25.92 -21.97 -4.94
N GLN A 176 26.95 -21.51 -5.63
CA GLN A 176 27.47 -20.13 -5.49
C GLN A 176 26.42 -19.06 -5.79
N THR A 177 25.51 -19.32 -6.72
CA THR A 177 24.42 -18.40 -7.04
C THR A 177 23.42 -18.31 -5.86
N ARG A 178 23.13 -19.43 -5.18
CA ARG A 178 22.27 -19.42 -3.98
C ARG A 178 22.92 -18.69 -2.80
N GLU A 179 24.20 -18.93 -2.57
CA GLU A 179 24.97 -18.24 -1.53
C GLU A 179 25.06 -16.74 -1.77
N PHE A 180 25.20 -16.36 -3.01
CA PHE A 180 25.21 -14.97 -3.42
C PHE A 180 23.89 -14.27 -3.00
N PHE A 181 22.73 -14.83 -3.31
CA PHE A 181 21.44 -14.25 -2.94
C PHE A 181 21.28 -14.11 -1.43
N LYS A 182 21.63 -15.13 -0.66
CA LYS A 182 21.63 -15.08 0.81
C LYS A 182 22.55 -13.97 1.33
N THR A 183 23.71 -13.81 0.70
CA THR A 183 24.68 -12.77 1.06
C THR A 183 24.11 -11.38 0.84
N VAL A 184 23.51 -11.11 -0.33
CA VAL A 184 22.89 -9.83 -0.65
C VAL A 184 21.78 -9.49 0.34
N GLN A 185 20.90 -10.44 0.60
CA GLN A 185 19.77 -10.28 1.52
C GLN A 185 20.24 -10.00 2.95
N ASN A 186 21.15 -10.79 3.47
CA ASN A 186 21.71 -10.60 4.81
C ASN A 186 22.44 -9.27 4.96
N LYS A 187 23.20 -8.82 3.94
CA LYS A 187 23.88 -7.52 3.96
C LYS A 187 22.88 -6.37 4.03
N MET A 188 21.78 -6.44 3.30
CA MET A 188 20.73 -5.42 3.34
C MET A 188 20.03 -5.37 4.69
N HIS A 189 19.65 -6.52 5.26
CA HIS A 189 19.10 -6.60 6.62
C HIS A 189 20.08 -6.03 7.65
N TYR A 190 21.32 -6.48 7.61
CA TYR A 190 22.35 -6.02 8.54
C TYR A 190 22.56 -4.51 8.49
N ALA A 191 22.56 -3.93 7.31
CA ALA A 191 22.66 -2.48 7.11
C ALA A 191 21.52 -1.67 7.75
N VAL A 192 20.37 -2.29 8.00
CA VAL A 192 19.19 -1.64 8.60
C VAL A 192 19.21 -1.70 10.13
N HIS A 193 19.50 -2.87 10.69
CA HIS A 193 19.31 -3.13 12.13
C HIS A 193 20.44 -3.96 12.78
N GLY A 194 21.55 -4.18 12.08
CA GLY A 194 22.72 -4.85 12.63
C GLY A 194 22.56 -6.37 12.86
N ASN A 195 21.58 -7.01 12.21
CA ASN A 195 21.35 -8.44 12.31
C ASN A 195 21.14 -9.04 10.91
N THR A 196 21.46 -10.30 10.72
CA THR A 196 21.02 -11.07 9.56
C THR A 196 19.54 -11.44 9.70
N GLU A 197 18.90 -11.94 8.63
CA GLU A 197 17.50 -12.42 8.72
C GLU A 197 17.30 -13.47 9.81
N ALA A 198 18.19 -14.45 9.87
CA ALA A 198 18.13 -15.51 10.88
C ALA A 198 18.25 -14.94 12.31
N GLU A 199 19.12 -13.97 12.51
CA GLU A 199 19.28 -13.29 13.79
C GLU A 199 18.06 -12.47 14.18
N VAL A 200 17.39 -11.80 13.24
CA VAL A 200 16.13 -11.08 13.48
C VAL A 200 15.07 -12.03 14.00
N ILE A 201 14.81 -13.12 13.26
CA ILE A 201 13.83 -14.12 13.67
C ILE A 201 14.18 -14.65 15.06
N PHE A 202 15.43 -15.12 15.25
CA PHE A 202 15.86 -15.74 16.49
C PHE A 202 15.76 -14.79 17.70
N ASN A 203 16.10 -13.53 17.54
CA ASN A 203 16.14 -12.55 18.63
C ASN A 203 14.76 -11.96 18.96
N ARG A 204 13.83 -11.93 17.99
CA ARG A 204 12.56 -11.22 18.14
C ARG A 204 11.36 -12.14 18.38
N VAL A 205 11.42 -13.40 17.90
CA VAL A 205 10.36 -14.36 18.16
C VAL A 205 10.28 -14.69 19.65
N ASP A 206 9.07 -14.56 20.23
CA ASP A 206 8.83 -14.75 21.64
C ASP A 206 7.33 -14.96 21.89
N SER A 207 6.97 -16.15 22.36
CA SER A 207 5.58 -16.55 22.61
C SER A 207 4.85 -15.72 23.68
N GLU A 208 5.58 -14.99 24.51
CA GLU A 208 5.01 -14.12 25.55
C GLU A 208 4.71 -12.70 25.04
N LYS A 209 5.23 -12.35 23.87
CA LYS A 209 4.93 -11.08 23.24
C LYS A 209 3.61 -11.09 22.48
N GLU A 210 3.00 -9.92 22.41
CA GLU A 210 1.86 -9.71 21.51
C GLU A 210 2.23 -10.16 20.09
N ASN A 211 1.32 -10.94 19.47
CA ASN A 211 1.49 -11.50 18.13
C ASN A 211 2.82 -12.25 17.94
N ILE A 212 3.33 -12.88 19.01
CA ILE A 212 4.61 -13.62 18.99
C ILE A 212 5.82 -12.75 18.59
N GLY A 213 5.70 -11.44 18.71
CA GLY A 213 6.71 -10.46 18.33
C GLY A 213 6.66 -10.01 16.87
N LEU A 214 5.68 -10.47 16.08
CA LEU A 214 5.45 -9.98 14.72
C LEU A 214 4.78 -8.60 14.74
N THR A 215 5.23 -7.74 13.85
CA THR A 215 4.67 -6.41 13.61
C THR A 215 3.77 -6.38 12.39
N ASN A 216 3.91 -7.36 11.49
CA ASN A 216 3.14 -7.48 10.26
C ASN A 216 2.75 -8.95 10.00
N PHE A 217 1.45 -9.21 9.83
CA PHE A 217 0.89 -10.52 9.50
C PHE A 217 -0.53 -10.36 8.94
N LYS A 218 -1.09 -11.43 8.36
CA LYS A 218 -2.43 -11.42 7.77
C LYS A 218 -3.46 -12.00 8.74
N GLY A 219 -4.65 -11.41 8.76
CA GLY A 219 -5.75 -11.89 9.58
C GLY A 219 -5.65 -11.47 11.06
N ASN A 220 -6.32 -12.21 11.94
CA ASN A 220 -6.43 -11.87 13.36
C ASN A 220 -5.34 -12.53 14.23
N MET A 221 -4.66 -13.55 13.73
CA MET A 221 -3.58 -14.27 14.42
C MET A 221 -2.46 -14.62 13.46
N PRO A 222 -1.18 -14.54 13.90
CA PRO A 222 -0.05 -14.97 13.11
C PRO A 222 -0.13 -16.46 12.74
N THR A 223 0.34 -16.80 11.55
CA THR A 223 0.53 -18.18 11.09
C THR A 223 1.97 -18.63 11.30
N ARG A 224 2.21 -19.94 11.35
CA ARG A 224 3.58 -20.49 11.44
C ARG A 224 4.46 -19.99 10.28
N ALA A 225 3.93 -19.97 9.06
CA ALA A 225 4.68 -19.52 7.90
C ALA A 225 5.11 -18.04 8.01
N GLU A 226 4.30 -17.21 8.66
CA GLU A 226 4.64 -15.79 8.88
C GLU A 226 5.75 -15.62 9.92
N THR A 227 5.90 -16.54 10.89
CA THR A 227 7.01 -16.52 11.86
C THR A 227 8.37 -16.84 11.24
N GLU A 228 8.38 -17.42 10.05
CA GLU A 228 9.60 -17.77 9.31
C GLU A 228 10.18 -16.59 8.50
N ILE A 229 9.47 -15.46 8.44
CA ILE A 229 9.81 -14.29 7.60
C ILE A 229 10.36 -13.17 8.47
N ALA A 230 11.66 -12.86 8.35
CA ALA A 230 12.33 -11.83 9.13
C ALA A 230 11.68 -10.44 9.00
N LYS A 231 11.21 -10.09 7.79
CA LYS A 231 10.55 -8.82 7.49
C LYS A 231 9.32 -8.57 8.38
N ASN A 232 8.63 -9.62 8.82
CA ASN A 232 7.45 -9.53 9.66
C ASN A 232 7.75 -9.11 11.11
N TYR A 233 9.00 -9.13 11.53
CA TYR A 233 9.45 -8.69 12.85
C TYR A 233 10.05 -7.28 12.85
N LEU A 234 10.09 -6.60 11.71
CA LEU A 234 10.68 -5.28 11.61
C LEU A 234 9.69 -4.21 12.07
N SER A 235 10.17 -3.22 12.81
CA SER A 235 9.39 -2.02 13.07
C SER A 235 9.12 -1.26 11.77
N GLU A 236 8.10 -0.41 11.76
CA GLU A 236 7.75 0.43 10.61
C GLU A 236 8.94 1.23 10.09
N LYS A 237 9.75 1.80 10.99
CA LYS A 237 10.97 2.54 10.64
C LYS A 237 12.04 1.67 9.99
N GLU A 238 12.26 0.46 10.51
CA GLU A 238 13.22 -0.49 9.93
C GLU A 238 12.74 -0.96 8.57
N LEU A 239 11.44 -1.21 8.42
CA LEU A 239 10.84 -1.64 7.16
C LEU A 239 10.95 -0.53 6.09
N ASP A 240 10.61 0.72 6.42
CA ASP A 240 10.76 1.85 5.49
C ASP A 240 12.23 2.02 5.07
N LEU A 241 13.16 1.94 6.02
CA LEU A 241 14.58 2.03 5.72
C LEU A 241 15.07 0.89 4.81
N LEU A 242 14.65 -0.34 5.08
CA LEU A 242 14.95 -1.50 4.23
C LEU A 242 14.43 -1.30 2.81
N ASN A 243 13.18 -0.87 2.68
CA ASN A 243 12.53 -0.61 1.41
C ASN A 243 13.26 0.47 0.60
N ARG A 244 13.76 1.52 1.27
CA ARG A 244 14.57 2.59 0.63
C ARG A 244 15.93 2.07 0.16
N ILE A 245 16.64 1.32 0.99
CA ILE A 245 17.96 0.74 0.64
C ILE A 245 17.81 -0.20 -0.55
N VAL A 246 16.84 -1.11 -0.50
CA VAL A 246 16.54 -2.06 -1.59
C VAL A 246 16.24 -1.32 -2.90
N SER A 247 15.35 -0.32 -2.83
CA SER A 247 14.95 0.45 -4.02
C SER A 247 16.13 1.21 -4.63
N ALA A 248 16.93 1.89 -3.80
CA ALA A 248 18.09 2.65 -4.27
C ALA A 248 19.18 1.75 -4.85
N TYR A 249 19.44 0.59 -4.22
CA TYR A 249 20.39 -0.37 -4.76
C TYR A 249 19.95 -0.95 -6.11
N LEU A 250 18.66 -1.24 -6.27
CA LEU A 250 18.15 -1.70 -7.57
C LEU A 250 18.35 -0.66 -8.67
N ASP A 251 18.15 0.64 -8.36
CA ASP A 251 18.40 1.71 -9.32
C ASP A 251 19.90 1.77 -9.71
N VAL A 252 20.82 1.66 -8.75
CA VAL A 252 22.27 1.60 -9.03
C VAL A 252 22.62 0.37 -9.87
N ALA A 253 22.06 -0.79 -9.53
CA ALA A 253 22.32 -2.01 -10.27
C ALA A 253 21.77 -1.98 -11.70
N GLU A 254 20.57 -1.38 -11.92
CA GLU A 254 20.02 -1.16 -13.27
C GLU A 254 20.90 -0.22 -14.10
N ILE A 255 21.44 0.85 -13.50
CA ILE A 255 22.36 1.77 -14.17
C ILE A 255 23.65 1.05 -14.60
N ASN A 256 24.24 0.24 -13.72
CA ASN A 256 25.45 -0.53 -14.04
C ASN A 256 25.19 -1.55 -15.14
N ALA A 257 24.05 -2.22 -15.13
CA ALA A 257 23.65 -3.15 -16.19
C ALA A 257 23.46 -2.45 -17.54
N LEU A 258 22.87 -1.25 -17.56
CA LEU A 258 22.69 -0.45 -18.77
C LEU A 258 24.03 0.03 -19.37
N ASN A 259 25.04 0.26 -18.55
CA ASN A 259 26.38 0.63 -18.98
C ASN A 259 27.17 -0.51 -19.64
N MET A 260 26.56 -1.70 -19.75
CA MET A 260 27.15 -2.91 -20.37
C MET A 260 28.52 -3.32 -19.79
N HIS A 261 28.79 -2.99 -18.54
CA HIS A 261 29.97 -3.52 -17.84
C HIS A 261 29.77 -4.99 -17.53
N ALA A 262 30.56 -5.84 -18.15
CA ALA A 262 30.55 -7.27 -17.82
C ALA A 262 31.08 -7.44 -16.39
N MET A 263 30.20 -7.83 -15.47
CA MET A 263 30.50 -8.00 -14.04
C MET A 263 30.39 -9.47 -13.64
N THR A 264 31.23 -9.90 -12.72
CA THR A 264 31.08 -11.16 -12.01
C THR A 264 30.14 -11.00 -10.80
N MET A 265 29.55 -12.10 -10.29
CA MET A 265 28.75 -12.08 -9.08
C MET A 265 29.51 -11.51 -7.87
N LYS A 266 30.83 -11.77 -7.79
CA LYS A 266 31.67 -11.22 -6.72
C LYS A 266 31.83 -9.69 -6.84
N GLU A 267 31.88 -9.14 -8.02
CA GLU A 267 31.93 -7.69 -8.24
C GLU A 267 30.62 -7.03 -7.85
N TRP A 268 29.48 -7.67 -8.13
CA TRP A 268 28.19 -7.18 -7.67
C TRP A 268 28.09 -7.10 -6.14
N VAL A 269 28.62 -8.08 -5.39
CA VAL A 269 28.68 -7.99 -3.90
C VAL A 269 29.55 -6.81 -3.48
N LYS A 270 30.66 -6.57 -4.17
CA LYS A 270 31.53 -5.43 -3.87
C LYS A 270 30.85 -4.09 -4.16
N GLU A 271 30.08 -4.00 -5.24
CA GLU A 271 29.26 -2.80 -5.54
C GLU A 271 28.20 -2.56 -4.45
N LEU A 272 27.54 -3.61 -3.95
CA LEU A 272 26.63 -3.50 -2.81
C LEU A 272 27.35 -2.96 -1.57
N ASP A 273 28.55 -3.47 -1.26
CA ASP A 273 29.33 -2.98 -0.12
C ASP A 273 29.74 -1.50 -0.31
N GLY A 274 30.11 -1.10 -1.53
CA GLY A 274 30.37 0.29 -1.90
C GLY A 274 29.16 1.18 -1.69
N PHE A 275 27.98 0.75 -2.16
CA PHE A 275 26.73 1.45 -1.99
C PHE A 275 26.34 1.60 -0.50
N LEU A 276 26.47 0.53 0.29
CA LEU A 276 26.17 0.57 1.72
C LEU A 276 27.14 1.49 2.48
N THR A 277 28.44 1.46 2.12
CA THR A 277 29.45 2.36 2.67
C THR A 277 29.14 3.84 2.36
N MET A 278 28.79 4.14 1.11
CA MET A 278 28.40 5.48 0.68
C MET A 278 27.18 6.01 1.45
N THR A 279 26.27 5.13 1.82
CA THR A 279 25.09 5.48 2.61
C THR A 279 25.33 5.42 4.13
N HIS A 280 26.58 5.33 4.57
CA HIS A 280 27.01 5.28 5.98
C HIS A 280 26.35 4.12 6.76
N LYS A 281 26.24 2.95 6.10
CA LYS A 281 25.71 1.74 6.72
C LYS A 281 26.83 0.76 7.05
N ASP A 282 26.62 0.03 8.16
CA ASP A 282 27.52 -1.05 8.55
C ASP A 282 27.43 -2.21 7.59
N ILE A 283 28.59 -2.83 7.29
CA ILE A 283 28.68 -3.95 6.37
C ILE A 283 28.80 -5.25 7.16
N LEU A 284 27.94 -6.22 6.83
CA LEU A 284 28.06 -7.56 7.37
C LEU A 284 29.38 -8.21 6.91
N LYS A 285 30.19 -8.62 7.89
CA LYS A 285 31.42 -9.41 7.68
C LYS A 285 31.13 -10.86 8.05
N GLY A 286 30.93 -11.71 7.05
CA GLY A 286 30.64 -13.13 7.26
C GLY A 286 29.15 -13.47 7.12
N ALA A 287 28.73 -14.62 7.67
CA ALA A 287 27.40 -15.19 7.48
C ALA A 287 26.44 -14.92 8.66
N GLY A 288 26.86 -14.14 9.67
CA GLY A 288 26.14 -14.01 10.94
C GLY A 288 26.47 -15.13 11.92
N VAL A 289 25.93 -15.07 13.13
CA VAL A 289 26.22 -16.04 14.22
C VAL A 289 25.09 -17.07 14.41
N ILE A 290 23.91 -16.83 13.86
CA ILE A 290 22.74 -17.71 13.94
C ILE A 290 22.48 -18.33 12.56
N SER A 291 22.41 -19.67 12.50
CA SER A 291 22.02 -20.35 11.27
C SER A 291 20.50 -20.22 11.04
N HIS A 292 20.09 -20.23 9.78
CA HIS A 292 18.68 -20.21 9.39
C HIS A 292 17.87 -21.35 10.04
N GLU A 293 18.41 -22.55 10.06
CA GLU A 293 17.78 -23.72 10.69
C GLU A 293 17.53 -23.51 12.18
N LYS A 294 18.50 -22.93 12.90
CA LYS A 294 18.36 -22.63 14.33
C LYS A 294 17.31 -21.55 14.57
N ALA A 295 17.24 -20.56 13.71
CA ALA A 295 16.23 -19.52 13.79
C ALA A 295 14.82 -20.07 13.56
N LEU A 296 14.63 -20.89 12.53
CA LEU A 296 13.34 -21.53 12.23
C LEU A 296 12.92 -22.50 13.34
N ALA A 297 13.85 -23.30 13.88
CA ALA A 297 13.55 -24.21 14.98
C ALA A 297 12.99 -23.45 16.20
N LYS A 298 13.62 -22.32 16.56
CA LYS A 298 13.12 -21.44 17.65
C LYS A 298 11.76 -20.84 17.28
N ALA A 299 11.60 -20.35 16.06
CA ALA A 299 10.32 -19.73 15.61
C ALA A 299 9.16 -20.73 15.72
N HIS A 300 9.38 -21.97 15.31
CA HIS A 300 8.37 -23.02 15.43
C HIS A 300 8.08 -23.39 16.88
N GLU A 301 9.10 -23.51 17.73
CA GLU A 301 8.93 -23.78 19.17
C GLU A 301 8.08 -22.69 19.83
N GLU A 302 8.45 -21.40 19.62
CA GLU A 302 7.71 -20.28 20.16
C GLU A 302 6.29 -20.19 19.59
N TYR A 303 6.10 -20.49 18.31
CA TYR A 303 4.77 -20.55 17.70
C TYR A 303 3.85 -21.57 18.37
N TYR A 304 4.34 -22.79 18.63
CA TYR A 304 3.54 -23.79 19.32
C TYR A 304 3.22 -23.42 20.77
N LYS A 305 4.15 -22.78 21.49
CA LYS A 305 3.88 -22.22 22.83
C LYS A 305 2.79 -21.15 22.76
N TYR A 306 2.90 -20.22 21.81
CA TYR A 306 1.94 -19.15 21.59
C TYR A 306 0.54 -19.73 21.30
N MET A 307 0.43 -20.67 20.37
CA MET A 307 -0.85 -21.33 20.03
C MET A 307 -1.47 -22.01 21.24
N LYS A 308 -0.67 -22.72 22.05
CA LYS A 308 -1.17 -23.40 23.26
C LYS A 308 -1.80 -22.41 24.25
N ASN A 309 -1.26 -21.22 24.37
CA ASN A 309 -1.78 -20.19 25.26
C ASN A 309 -3.05 -19.52 24.73
N HIS A 310 -3.28 -19.57 23.42
CA HIS A 310 -4.42 -18.93 22.73
C HIS A 310 -5.53 -19.91 22.30
N LEU A 311 -5.44 -21.18 22.67
CA LEU A 311 -6.51 -22.16 22.44
C LEU A 311 -7.78 -21.77 23.17
N THR A 312 -8.91 -21.85 22.49
CA THR A 312 -10.24 -21.80 23.09
C THR A 312 -10.48 -23.02 24.01
N GLN A 313 -11.42 -22.93 24.91
CA GLN A 313 -11.74 -24.06 25.78
C GLN A 313 -12.16 -25.29 24.97
N ALA A 314 -12.96 -25.11 23.92
CA ALA A 314 -13.40 -26.20 23.06
C ALA A 314 -12.25 -26.92 22.35
N GLU A 315 -11.23 -26.17 21.89
CA GLU A 315 -10.02 -26.75 21.28
C GLU A 315 -9.16 -27.50 22.29
N LYS A 316 -9.07 -27.02 23.53
CA LYS A 316 -8.39 -27.72 24.62
C LYS A 316 -9.06 -29.05 24.94
N ASP A 317 -10.39 -29.03 25.08
CA ASP A 317 -11.20 -30.23 25.36
C ASP A 317 -11.09 -31.24 24.21
N TYR A 318 -11.08 -30.76 22.96
CA TYR A 318 -10.90 -31.61 21.79
C TYR A 318 -9.54 -32.35 21.80
N LEU A 319 -8.46 -31.61 22.03
CA LEU A 319 -7.11 -32.19 22.08
C LEU A 319 -6.96 -33.21 23.24
N GLU A 320 -7.59 -32.93 24.39
CA GLU A 320 -7.57 -33.83 25.52
C GLU A 320 -8.34 -35.15 25.22
N ILE A 321 -9.53 -35.05 24.62
CA ILE A 321 -10.37 -36.19 24.25
C ILE A 321 -9.71 -37.06 23.19
N MET A 322 -9.11 -36.44 22.18
CA MET A 322 -8.50 -37.16 21.03
C MET A 322 -7.10 -37.65 21.32
N GLY A 323 -6.47 -37.18 22.41
CA GLY A 323 -5.05 -37.53 22.72
C GLY A 323 -4.07 -36.99 21.67
N GLU A 324 -4.43 -35.92 20.97
CA GLU A 324 -3.65 -35.35 19.88
C GLU A 324 -2.82 -34.14 20.30
N ASP A 325 -1.72 -33.90 19.59
CA ASP A 325 -0.85 -32.71 19.78
C ASP A 325 -1.47 -31.52 19.06
N ILE A 326 -1.27 -30.31 19.62
CA ILE A 326 -1.65 -29.02 19.03
C ILE A 326 -1.18 -28.84 17.58
N LYS A 327 -0.15 -29.58 17.15
CA LYS A 327 0.34 -29.60 15.76
C LYS A 327 -0.69 -30.08 14.75
N MET A 328 -1.74 -30.76 15.19
CA MET A 328 -2.83 -31.26 14.35
C MET A 328 -3.93 -30.22 14.11
N LEU A 329 -3.99 -29.17 14.94
CA LEU A 329 -4.89 -28.04 14.71
C LEU A 329 -4.26 -27.12 13.65
N LYS A 330 -4.90 -27.05 12.50
CA LYS A 330 -4.49 -26.20 11.36
C LYS A 330 -5.37 -24.97 11.25
#